data_56bafd665a97e7a206d59109927900f7
#
_entry.id   56bafd665a97e7a206d59109927900f7
#
_cell.length_a   1.000
_cell.length_b   1.000
_cell.length_c   1.000
_cell.angle_alpha   90.00
_cell.angle_beta   90.00
_cell.angle_gamma   90.00
#
_symmetry.space_group_name_H-M   'P 1'
#
loop_
_entity.id
_entity.type
_entity.pdbx_description
1 polymer ?
#
loop_
_entity_poly.entity_id
_entity_poly.type
_entity_poly.pdbx_seq_one_letter_code
_entity_poly.pdbx_strand_id
1 'polypeptide(L)'
;MERDAKAEGGCRRLLEVSRELARAAGFPGIHFVAMKWPEADCAPATIRRYKDFGFDETGLYHFMDHGGRCASNRRFPYRAVADANPANWWQQHEANVLPFLPNLSTGWDDRPWNDHCEIYGKNADDFRRICRAAKDFADRTGVKRLCLAPLNEWGEGSYAEPNAEHGFGFYEAVRETFCKRPATGWPLNYGPKDVGLGPYDLPPPEPPARATAWSFTDGKAHGWQGMMNVADFGATADGLAFRSTSRDPALMCTFAPVAAADFARVVVKMKVTGAPATAQLFWAGPNGSVSESTSVRVPVVCDGAFHAYVFPVGAARTWRGRVHHFRFDPVDVKDAQVVIASIRLEGEAK
;
A
#
# COMPACT_ATOMS: atom_id res chain seq x y z
N MET A 1 -6.26 14.87 9.57
CA MET A 1 -7.50 14.75 10.36
C MET A 1 -7.88 16.04 11.12
N GLU A 2 -7.01 16.66 11.93
CA GLU A 2 -7.38 17.93 12.62
C GLU A 2 -7.59 19.14 11.70
N ARG A 3 -6.86 19.26 10.58
CA ARG A 3 -7.03 20.39 9.64
C ARG A 3 -8.30 20.26 8.82
N ASP A 4 -8.63 19.07 8.37
CA ASP A 4 -9.77 18.84 7.47
C ASP A 4 -11.08 18.79 8.25
N ALA A 5 -11.04 18.34 9.49
CA ALA A 5 -12.20 18.30 10.36
C ALA A 5 -12.62 19.68 10.92
N LYS A 6 -11.78 20.71 10.86
CA LYS A 6 -12.11 22.06 11.32
C LYS A 6 -13.21 22.73 10.48
N ALA A 7 -13.29 22.42 9.20
CA ALA A 7 -14.29 22.98 8.29
C ALA A 7 -15.73 22.50 8.59
N GLU A 8 -15.90 21.33 9.24
CA GLU A 8 -17.21 20.68 9.47
C GLU A 8 -17.50 20.38 10.95
N GLY A 9 -16.99 21.19 11.86
CA GLY A 9 -17.23 21.02 13.30
C GLY A 9 -16.24 20.12 14.04
N GLY A 10 -15.15 19.73 13.38
CA GLY A 10 -14.01 19.04 14.01
C GLY A 10 -14.14 17.52 14.09
N CYS A 11 -13.11 16.88 14.66
CA CYS A 11 -13.01 15.43 14.80
C CYS A 11 -14.22 14.83 15.54
N ARG A 12 -14.71 15.48 16.58
CA ARG A 12 -15.90 15.03 17.32
C ARG A 12 -17.11 14.86 16.39
N ARG A 13 -17.42 15.88 15.59
CA ARG A 13 -18.58 15.85 14.69
C ARG A 13 -18.44 14.73 13.64
N LEU A 14 -17.24 14.51 13.13
CA LEU A 14 -16.97 13.41 12.20
C LEU A 14 -17.31 12.05 12.81
N LEU A 15 -16.85 11.78 14.04
CA LEU A 15 -17.14 10.52 14.73
C LEU A 15 -18.62 10.35 15.06
N GLU A 16 -19.30 11.45 15.45
CA GLU A 16 -20.75 11.46 15.71
C GLU A 16 -21.54 11.11 14.45
N VAL A 17 -21.28 11.81 13.33
CA VAL A 17 -21.93 11.54 12.03
C VAL A 17 -21.69 10.10 11.59
N SER A 18 -20.47 9.59 11.75
CA SER A 18 -20.16 8.20 11.39
C SER A 18 -21.01 7.21 12.21
N ARG A 19 -21.20 7.47 13.51
CA ARG A 19 -22.07 6.63 14.36
C ARG A 19 -23.54 6.75 13.97
N GLU A 20 -24.00 7.95 13.60
CA GLU A 20 -25.38 8.19 13.13
C GLU A 20 -25.64 7.40 11.84
N LEU A 21 -24.73 7.48 10.86
CA LEU A 21 -24.82 6.77 9.59
C LEU A 21 -24.78 5.24 9.77
N ALA A 22 -23.91 4.74 10.66
CA ALA A 22 -23.86 3.33 10.97
C ALA A 22 -25.20 2.83 11.55
N ARG A 23 -25.79 3.56 12.49
CA ARG A 23 -27.11 3.18 13.06
C ARG A 23 -28.21 3.23 12.00
N ALA A 24 -28.20 4.24 11.13
CA ALA A 24 -29.14 4.35 10.02
C ALA A 24 -29.01 3.18 9.03
N ALA A 25 -27.79 2.62 8.90
CA ALA A 25 -27.52 1.43 8.10
C ALA A 25 -27.79 0.09 8.83
N GLY A 26 -28.35 0.13 10.05
CA GLY A 26 -28.73 -1.06 10.81
C GLY A 26 -27.62 -1.66 11.70
N PHE A 27 -26.48 -0.97 11.85
CA PHE A 27 -25.43 -1.41 12.79
C PHE A 27 -25.70 -0.86 14.21
N PRO A 28 -25.26 -1.55 15.27
CA PRO A 28 -25.46 -1.06 16.65
C PRO A 28 -24.67 0.20 16.96
N GLY A 29 -23.62 0.51 16.19
CA GLY A 29 -22.76 1.68 16.32
C GLY A 29 -21.35 1.41 15.77
N ILE A 30 -20.43 2.33 16.05
CA ILE A 30 -19.01 2.21 15.72
C ILE A 30 -18.20 2.42 17.01
N HIS A 31 -17.25 1.53 17.26
CA HIS A 31 -16.25 1.69 18.31
C HIS A 31 -14.97 2.26 17.68
N PHE A 32 -14.59 3.47 18.05
CA PHE A 32 -13.43 4.15 17.50
C PHE A 32 -12.22 3.98 18.41
N VAL A 33 -11.14 3.43 17.87
CA VAL A 33 -9.85 3.33 18.53
C VAL A 33 -8.91 4.41 17.97
N ALA A 34 -8.40 5.28 18.84
CA ALA A 34 -7.36 6.22 18.47
C ALA A 34 -6.02 5.48 18.42
N MET A 35 -5.56 5.13 17.23
CA MET A 35 -4.23 4.54 17.02
C MET A 35 -3.19 5.65 17.15
N LYS A 36 -2.44 5.63 18.27
CA LYS A 36 -1.41 6.60 18.58
C LYS A 36 -0.08 6.20 17.94
N TRP A 37 0.69 7.18 17.58
CA TRP A 37 2.07 7.07 17.19
C TRP A 37 2.94 7.65 18.32
N PRO A 38 4.07 7.16 18.57
CA PRO A 38 4.69 6.58 19.77
C PRO A 38 4.44 7.31 21.12
N GLU A 39 5.20 7.03 22.11
CA GLU A 39 5.02 7.22 23.57
C GLU A 39 4.73 8.66 24.03
N ALA A 40 5.19 9.69 23.30
CA ALA A 40 4.89 11.09 23.64
C ALA A 40 3.38 11.35 23.76
N ASP A 41 2.57 10.55 23.03
CA ASP A 41 1.11 10.64 23.06
C ASP A 41 0.45 9.82 24.18
N CYS A 42 1.25 9.17 25.02
CA CYS A 42 0.75 8.41 26.17
C CYS A 42 0.51 9.26 27.41
N ALA A 43 0.83 10.55 27.37
CA ALA A 43 0.53 11.47 28.47
C ALA A 43 -0.98 11.52 28.73
N PRO A 44 -1.42 11.50 30.03
CA PRO A 44 -2.83 11.56 30.37
C PRO A 44 -3.58 12.75 29.74
N ALA A 45 -2.89 13.87 29.51
CA ALA A 45 -3.47 15.03 28.84
C ALA A 45 -3.81 14.75 27.37
N THR A 46 -2.92 14.05 26.62
CA THR A 46 -3.15 13.65 25.24
C THR A 46 -4.28 12.63 25.15
N ILE A 47 -4.33 11.66 26.05
CA ILE A 47 -5.40 10.66 26.10
C ILE A 47 -6.76 11.34 26.37
N ARG A 48 -6.80 12.36 27.27
CA ARG A 48 -8.01 13.15 27.50
C ARG A 48 -8.51 13.83 26.24
N ARG A 49 -7.63 14.38 25.39
CA ARG A 49 -8.02 14.95 24.08
C ARG A 49 -8.73 13.93 23.19
N TYR A 50 -8.23 12.69 23.11
CA TYR A 50 -8.90 11.63 22.35
C TYR A 50 -10.29 11.32 22.90
N LYS A 51 -10.42 11.25 24.24
CA LYS A 51 -11.72 11.10 24.89
C LYS A 51 -12.65 12.26 24.54
N ASP A 52 -12.16 13.48 24.56
CA ASP A 52 -12.93 14.69 24.25
C ASP A 52 -13.34 14.74 22.76
N PHE A 53 -12.56 14.13 21.86
CA PHE A 53 -12.94 13.94 20.45
C PHE A 53 -14.00 12.84 20.25
N GLY A 54 -14.27 12.03 21.26
CA GLY A 54 -15.28 10.97 21.19
C GLY A 54 -14.75 9.61 20.78
N PHE A 55 -13.44 9.36 20.91
CA PHE A 55 -12.88 8.01 20.81
C PHE A 55 -13.29 7.17 22.01
N ASP A 56 -13.48 5.87 21.77
CA ASP A 56 -13.90 4.90 22.80
C ASP A 56 -12.70 4.22 23.45
N GLU A 57 -11.57 4.16 22.76
CA GLU A 57 -10.36 3.45 23.16
C GLU A 57 -9.11 4.06 22.52
N THR A 58 -7.95 3.81 23.09
CA THR A 58 -6.66 4.16 22.48
C THR A 58 -5.83 2.89 22.28
N GLY A 59 -4.96 2.90 21.26
CA GLY A 59 -4.01 1.83 20.98
C GLY A 59 -2.72 2.38 20.39
N LEU A 60 -1.72 1.53 20.24
CA LEU A 60 -0.50 1.83 19.49
C LEU A 60 -0.50 1.01 18.20
N TYR A 61 -0.15 1.67 17.08
CA TYR A 61 0.11 0.96 15.84
C TYR A 61 1.34 0.05 15.98
N HIS A 62 2.43 0.62 16.45
CA HIS A 62 3.66 -0.08 16.82
C HIS A 62 4.11 0.29 18.22
N PHE A 63 4.84 -0.60 18.85
CA PHE A 63 5.68 -0.27 19.97
C PHE A 63 7.15 -0.40 19.52
N MET A 64 7.75 0.71 19.16
CA MET A 64 9.13 0.80 18.68
C MET A 64 10.07 1.40 19.71
N ASP A 65 9.54 1.91 20.81
CA ASP A 65 10.35 2.65 21.76
C ASP A 65 10.68 1.86 23.01
N HIS A 66 11.93 1.89 23.33
CA HIS A 66 12.51 1.41 24.55
C HIS A 66 12.96 2.63 25.37
N GLY A 67 12.01 3.27 26.04
CA GLY A 67 12.28 4.40 26.93
C GLY A 67 12.72 5.69 26.22
N GLY A 68 12.07 6.07 25.13
CA GLY A 68 12.34 7.30 24.37
C GLY A 68 13.61 7.24 23.50
N ARG A 69 14.13 6.04 23.23
CA ARG A 69 15.43 5.85 22.58
C ARG A 69 15.38 5.66 21.08
N CYS A 70 14.21 5.43 20.49
CA CYS A 70 14.10 5.31 19.03
C CYS A 70 14.53 6.60 18.32
N ALA A 71 14.32 7.75 18.94
CA ALA A 71 14.75 9.04 18.42
C ALA A 71 16.27 9.29 18.55
N SER A 72 16.94 8.66 19.50
CA SER A 72 18.36 8.92 19.82
C SER A 72 19.29 7.75 19.50
N ASN A 73 18.78 6.53 19.45
CA ASN A 73 19.58 5.33 19.21
C ASN A 73 18.84 4.45 18.19
N ARG A 74 19.27 4.55 16.94
CA ARG A 74 18.63 3.94 15.77
C ARG A 74 18.68 2.40 15.74
N ARG A 75 19.42 1.78 16.67
CA ARG A 75 19.55 0.32 16.76
C ARG A 75 19.44 -0.14 18.20
N PHE A 76 18.51 -1.03 18.49
CA PHE A 76 18.37 -1.66 19.80
C PHE A 76 17.81 -3.08 19.69
N PRO A 77 18.09 -3.94 20.69
CA PRO A 77 17.69 -5.34 20.60
C PRO A 77 16.19 -5.51 20.81
N TYR A 78 15.61 -6.45 20.08
CA TYR A 78 14.20 -6.83 20.23
C TYR A 78 13.84 -7.25 21.66
N ARG A 79 14.79 -7.83 22.39
CA ARG A 79 14.66 -8.14 23.81
C ARG A 79 14.23 -6.93 24.64
N ALA A 80 14.79 -5.77 24.36
CA ALA A 80 14.43 -4.54 25.08
C ALA A 80 12.99 -4.11 24.80
N VAL A 81 12.51 -4.31 23.58
CA VAL A 81 11.10 -4.11 23.22
C VAL A 81 10.21 -5.11 23.98
N ALA A 82 10.60 -6.38 24.03
CA ALA A 82 9.85 -7.41 24.74
C ALA A 82 9.73 -7.15 26.24
N ASP A 83 10.71 -6.48 26.84
CA ASP A 83 10.68 -6.10 28.25
C ASP A 83 9.85 -4.80 28.46
N ALA A 84 9.93 -3.83 27.58
CA ALA A 84 9.29 -2.53 27.74
C ALA A 84 7.82 -2.48 27.26
N ASN A 85 7.45 -3.28 26.28
CA ASN A 85 6.09 -3.27 25.72
C ASN A 85 5.02 -3.59 26.78
N PRO A 86 5.15 -4.63 27.62
CA PRO A 86 4.21 -4.88 28.71
C PRO A 86 4.14 -3.76 29.75
N ALA A 87 5.27 -3.14 30.10
CA ALA A 87 5.28 -2.03 31.05
C ALA A 87 4.48 -0.82 30.53
N ASN A 88 4.53 -0.56 29.22
CA ASN A 88 3.71 0.47 28.60
C ASN A 88 2.20 0.19 28.75
N TRP A 89 1.76 -1.05 28.62
CA TRP A 89 0.32 -1.39 28.79
C TRP A 89 -0.15 -1.08 30.20
N TRP A 90 0.64 -1.44 31.22
CA TRP A 90 0.30 -1.14 32.61
C TRP A 90 0.23 0.37 32.87
N GLN A 91 1.20 1.14 32.35
CA GLN A 91 1.21 2.60 32.45
C GLN A 91 -0.05 3.22 31.84
N GLN A 92 -0.46 2.75 30.65
CA GLN A 92 -1.69 3.20 29.98
C GLN A 92 -2.95 2.84 30.77
N HIS A 93 -2.99 1.62 31.31
CA HIS A 93 -4.12 1.14 32.10
C HIS A 93 -4.25 1.91 33.41
N GLU A 94 -3.16 2.15 34.11
CA GLU A 94 -3.13 2.89 35.38
C GLU A 94 -3.49 4.39 35.20
N ALA A 95 -3.20 4.97 34.04
CA ALA A 95 -3.64 6.33 33.72
C ALA A 95 -5.18 6.46 33.66
N ASN A 96 -5.90 5.38 33.39
CA ASN A 96 -7.35 5.21 33.47
C ASN A 96 -8.18 6.36 32.86
N VAL A 97 -7.77 6.87 31.72
CA VAL A 97 -8.47 7.96 31.01
C VAL A 97 -9.42 7.42 29.94
N LEU A 98 -8.92 6.49 29.12
CA LEU A 98 -9.65 5.69 28.15
C LEU A 98 -9.18 4.25 28.23
N PRO A 99 -10.01 3.25 27.89
CA PRO A 99 -9.56 1.90 27.66
C PRO A 99 -8.35 1.89 26.71
N PHE A 100 -7.44 0.95 26.95
CA PHE A 100 -6.24 0.80 26.12
C PHE A 100 -6.27 -0.58 25.43
N LEU A 101 -6.05 -0.59 24.12
CA LEU A 101 -5.88 -1.79 23.29
C LEU A 101 -4.39 -2.16 23.27
N PRO A 102 -3.95 -3.19 24.00
CA PRO A 102 -2.57 -3.62 24.02
C PRO A 102 -2.14 -4.14 22.66
N ASN A 103 -0.97 -3.72 22.20
CA ASN A 103 -0.35 -4.21 20.99
C ASN A 103 0.81 -5.15 21.31
N LEU A 104 0.90 -6.24 20.55
CA LEU A 104 2.01 -7.20 20.61
C LEU A 104 2.99 -6.82 19.50
N SER A 105 4.10 -6.17 19.87
CA SER A 105 5.09 -5.71 18.89
C SER A 105 5.81 -6.87 18.22
N THR A 106 5.84 -6.86 16.89
CA THR A 106 6.53 -7.86 16.06
C THR A 106 7.89 -7.38 15.57
N GLY A 107 8.37 -6.24 16.07
CA GLY A 107 9.64 -5.62 15.68
C GLY A 107 9.47 -4.52 14.65
N TRP A 108 10.60 -3.95 14.21
CA TRP A 108 10.65 -2.87 13.22
C TRP A 108 12.03 -2.81 12.57
N ASP A 109 12.07 -2.57 11.26
CA ASP A 109 13.28 -2.27 10.52
C ASP A 109 12.92 -1.50 9.24
N ASP A 110 13.07 -0.19 9.25
CA ASP A 110 12.76 0.67 8.11
C ASP A 110 13.98 1.04 7.25
N ARG A 111 15.13 0.45 7.51
CA ARG A 111 16.36 0.70 6.75
C ARG A 111 16.24 0.47 5.24
N PRO A 112 15.39 -0.45 4.74
CA PRO A 112 15.24 -0.63 3.29
C PRO A 112 14.76 0.63 2.56
N TRP A 113 14.11 1.56 3.24
CA TRP A 113 13.52 2.75 2.63
C TRP A 113 13.75 4.05 3.39
N ASN A 114 14.19 4.04 4.66
CA ASN A 114 14.30 5.25 5.46
C ASN A 114 15.58 5.36 6.32
N ASP A 115 16.30 4.27 6.52
CA ASP A 115 17.48 4.17 7.40
C ASP A 115 17.30 4.88 8.77
N HIS A 116 16.15 4.66 9.38
CA HIS A 116 15.71 5.44 10.53
C HIS A 116 15.82 4.67 11.85
N CYS A 117 15.36 3.41 11.87
CA CYS A 117 15.34 2.60 13.08
C CYS A 117 15.45 1.10 12.76
N GLU A 118 16.26 0.38 13.53
CA GLU A 118 16.34 -1.08 13.50
C GLU A 118 16.15 -1.68 14.88
N ILE A 119 15.16 -2.55 15.01
CA ILE A 119 15.03 -3.45 16.16
C ILE A 119 15.62 -4.80 15.78
N TYR A 120 16.87 -5.03 16.14
CA TYR A 120 17.61 -6.21 15.74
C TYR A 120 17.43 -7.41 16.68
N GLY A 121 17.74 -8.62 16.18
CA GLY A 121 17.69 -9.85 16.98
C GLY A 121 16.26 -10.30 17.30
N LYS A 122 15.32 -9.98 16.44
CA LYS A 122 13.95 -10.48 16.53
C LYS A 122 13.94 -11.99 16.61
N ASN A 123 13.17 -12.55 17.52
CA ASN A 123 13.05 -13.99 17.71
C ASN A 123 11.70 -14.40 18.34
N ALA A 124 11.29 -15.64 18.11
CA ALA A 124 10.03 -16.16 18.57
C ALA A 124 9.92 -16.31 20.10
N ASP A 125 11.03 -16.47 20.81
CA ASP A 125 10.99 -16.65 22.27
C ASP A 125 10.68 -15.34 22.99
N ASP A 126 11.29 -14.24 22.57
CA ASP A 126 10.97 -12.91 23.11
C ASP A 126 9.54 -12.51 22.73
N PHE A 127 9.08 -12.83 21.52
CA PHE A 127 7.69 -12.61 21.14
C PHE A 127 6.72 -13.46 21.99
N ARG A 128 7.06 -14.70 22.28
CA ARG A 128 6.28 -15.57 23.18
C ARG A 128 6.17 -14.97 24.59
N ARG A 129 7.21 -14.29 25.07
CA ARG A 129 7.16 -13.54 26.34
C ARG A 129 6.18 -12.38 26.27
N ILE A 130 6.17 -11.61 25.17
CA ILE A 130 5.17 -10.55 24.95
C ILE A 130 3.75 -11.15 24.96
N CYS A 131 3.52 -12.25 24.25
CA CYS A 131 2.23 -12.92 24.21
C CYS A 131 1.75 -13.35 25.61
N ARG A 132 2.63 -13.97 26.41
CA ARG A 132 2.30 -14.39 27.79
C ARG A 132 1.99 -13.21 28.70
N ALA A 133 2.78 -12.13 28.60
CA ALA A 133 2.54 -10.90 29.33
C ALA A 133 1.20 -10.24 28.92
N ALA A 134 0.87 -10.28 27.64
CA ALA A 134 -0.40 -9.77 27.13
C ALA A 134 -1.61 -10.59 27.66
N LYS A 135 -1.44 -11.90 27.74
CA LYS A 135 -2.48 -12.76 28.34
C LYS A 135 -2.66 -12.46 29.82
N ASP A 136 -1.58 -12.37 30.58
CA ASP A 136 -1.63 -12.01 32.01
C ASP A 136 -2.29 -10.63 32.20
N PHE A 137 -1.90 -9.66 31.39
CA PHE A 137 -2.51 -8.34 31.42
C PHE A 137 -4.03 -8.40 31.14
N ALA A 138 -4.44 -9.11 30.09
CA ALA A 138 -5.84 -9.25 29.73
C ALA A 138 -6.65 -9.97 30.81
N ASP A 139 -6.11 -11.04 31.39
CA ASP A 139 -6.76 -11.81 32.45
C ASP A 139 -6.95 -10.97 33.73
N ARG A 140 -5.96 -10.12 34.09
CA ARG A 140 -6.00 -9.29 35.28
C ARG A 140 -6.84 -8.02 35.15
N THR A 141 -6.87 -7.44 33.94
CA THR A 141 -7.59 -6.18 33.68
C THR A 141 -8.98 -6.36 33.10
N GLY A 142 -9.29 -7.57 32.62
CA GLY A 142 -10.54 -7.86 31.93
C GLY A 142 -10.61 -7.36 30.49
N VAL A 143 -9.50 -6.87 29.93
CA VAL A 143 -9.41 -6.48 28.50
C VAL A 143 -9.68 -7.69 27.62
N LYS A 144 -10.56 -7.53 26.62
CA LYS A 144 -11.03 -8.64 25.74
C LYS A 144 -10.41 -8.62 24.35
N ARG A 145 -9.62 -7.60 24.02
CA ARG A 145 -9.02 -7.43 22.71
C ARG A 145 -7.54 -7.14 22.84
N LEU A 146 -6.77 -7.69 21.92
CA LEU A 146 -5.34 -7.46 21.76
C LEU A 146 -5.09 -7.17 20.27
N CYS A 147 -4.10 -6.34 19.97
CA CYS A 147 -3.69 -6.03 18.60
C CYS A 147 -2.36 -6.71 18.31
N LEU A 148 -2.30 -7.57 17.30
CA LEU A 148 -1.03 -8.04 16.74
C LEU A 148 -0.54 -6.98 15.76
N ALA A 149 0.61 -6.40 16.01
CA ALA A 149 1.06 -5.22 15.32
C ALA A 149 2.44 -5.41 14.66
N PRO A 150 2.49 -5.51 13.35
CA PRO A 150 1.50 -6.08 12.43
C PRO A 150 1.76 -7.56 12.10
N LEU A 151 0.92 -8.16 11.23
CA LEU A 151 1.07 -9.56 10.81
C LEU A 151 2.13 -9.72 9.71
N ASN A 152 2.15 -8.83 8.71
CA ASN A 152 2.87 -9.04 7.45
C ASN A 152 3.42 -7.76 6.79
N GLU A 153 3.84 -6.78 7.54
CA GLU A 153 4.52 -5.60 7.00
C GLU A 153 6.02 -5.87 6.80
N TRP A 154 6.33 -6.60 5.74
CA TRP A 154 7.68 -7.03 5.38
C TRP A 154 8.61 -5.85 5.10
N GLY A 155 8.11 -4.78 4.45
CA GLY A 155 8.88 -3.59 4.13
C GLY A 155 9.36 -2.80 5.35
N GLU A 156 8.75 -3.04 6.52
CA GLU A 156 9.09 -2.40 7.79
C GLU A 156 9.70 -3.38 8.78
N GLY A 157 10.11 -4.57 8.35
CA GLY A 157 10.64 -5.60 9.22
C GLY A 157 9.67 -6.06 10.32
N SER A 158 8.40 -5.71 10.20
CA SER A 158 7.34 -5.92 11.19
C SER A 158 6.41 -7.04 10.72
N TYR A 159 6.70 -8.27 11.10
CA TYR A 159 5.90 -9.41 10.66
C TYR A 159 5.92 -10.55 11.68
N ALA A 160 4.80 -11.22 11.81
CA ALA A 160 4.64 -12.48 12.53
C ALA A 160 4.27 -13.63 11.60
N GLU A 161 4.05 -13.35 10.32
CA GLU A 161 3.74 -14.34 9.29
C GLU A 161 4.86 -15.39 9.19
N PRO A 162 4.52 -16.68 8.97
CA PRO A 162 5.51 -17.73 8.81
C PRO A 162 6.51 -17.41 7.68
N ASN A 163 7.80 -17.63 7.94
CA ASN A 163 8.86 -17.25 7.03
C ASN A 163 10.09 -18.15 7.16
N ALA A 164 11.07 -17.98 6.26
CA ALA A 164 12.26 -18.82 6.23
C ALA A 164 13.18 -18.61 7.45
N GLU A 165 13.19 -17.42 8.06
CA GLU A 165 14.05 -17.10 9.20
C GLU A 165 13.53 -17.65 10.51
N HIS A 166 12.23 -17.50 10.78
CA HIS A 166 11.61 -17.84 12.05
C HIS A 166 10.66 -19.04 11.98
N GLY A 167 10.49 -19.62 10.79
CA GLY A 167 9.50 -20.69 10.58
C GLY A 167 8.10 -20.23 11.01
N PHE A 168 7.43 -21.07 11.77
CA PHE A 168 6.11 -20.79 12.37
C PHE A 168 6.20 -20.22 13.80
N GLY A 169 7.40 -19.89 14.30
CA GLY A 169 7.62 -19.61 15.71
C GLY A 169 6.77 -18.47 16.28
N PHE A 170 6.56 -17.38 15.53
CA PHE A 170 5.68 -16.28 15.95
C PHE A 170 4.21 -16.71 15.96
N TYR A 171 3.78 -17.41 14.94
CA TYR A 171 2.43 -17.94 14.83
C TYR A 171 2.13 -18.94 15.97
N GLU A 172 3.07 -19.84 16.27
CA GLU A 172 2.98 -20.78 17.37
C GLU A 172 2.91 -20.08 18.74
N ALA A 173 3.67 -19.01 18.94
CA ALA A 173 3.62 -18.23 20.17
C ALA A 173 2.21 -17.66 20.43
N VAL A 174 1.53 -17.16 19.40
CA VAL A 174 0.13 -16.71 19.49
C VAL A 174 -0.79 -17.88 19.78
N ARG A 175 -0.70 -18.95 19.00
CA ARG A 175 -1.55 -20.15 19.14
C ARG A 175 -1.45 -20.76 20.53
N GLU A 176 -0.23 -21.00 21.02
CA GLU A 176 0.02 -21.63 22.30
C GLU A 176 -0.42 -20.77 23.50
N THR A 177 -0.40 -19.45 23.34
CA THR A 177 -0.76 -18.52 24.41
C THR A 177 -2.26 -18.28 24.48
N PHE A 178 -2.94 -18.12 23.36
CA PHE A 178 -4.32 -17.62 23.32
C PHE A 178 -5.35 -18.67 22.91
N CYS A 179 -4.93 -19.82 22.39
CA CYS A 179 -5.84 -20.88 21.98
C CYS A 179 -5.83 -22.05 22.96
N LYS A 180 -6.98 -22.70 23.13
CA LYS A 180 -7.06 -23.95 23.87
C LYS A 180 -6.49 -25.07 23.01
N ARG A 181 -5.51 -25.80 23.56
CA ARG A 181 -4.92 -26.95 22.86
C ARG A 181 -5.98 -28.04 22.70
N PRO A 182 -6.22 -28.52 21.45
CA PRO A 182 -7.12 -29.67 21.22
C PRO A 182 -6.59 -30.95 21.88
N ALA A 183 -7.50 -31.86 22.25
CA ALA A 183 -7.12 -33.15 22.83
C ALA A 183 -6.23 -34.00 21.89
N THR A 184 -6.39 -33.82 20.58
CA THR A 184 -5.61 -34.47 19.54
C THR A 184 -4.24 -33.82 19.30
N GLY A 185 -3.88 -32.76 20.05
CA GLY A 185 -2.70 -31.92 19.81
C GLY A 185 -2.98 -30.77 18.87
N TRP A 186 -1.93 -29.94 18.64
CA TRP A 186 -2.04 -28.86 17.67
C TRP A 186 -2.10 -29.41 16.24
N PRO A 187 -2.87 -28.79 15.33
CA PRO A 187 -2.77 -29.07 13.91
C PRO A 187 -1.34 -28.90 13.42
N LEU A 188 -0.95 -29.70 12.44
CA LEU A 188 0.36 -29.56 11.78
C LEU A 188 0.44 -28.21 11.06
N ASN A 189 1.61 -27.61 11.11
CA ASN A 189 1.93 -26.47 10.27
C ASN A 189 2.42 -26.98 8.92
N TYR A 190 1.87 -26.47 7.85
CA TYR A 190 2.27 -26.83 6.48
C TYR A 190 3.04 -25.66 5.86
N GLY A 191 4.31 -25.91 5.52
CA GLY A 191 5.14 -25.00 4.75
C GLY A 191 5.13 -25.33 3.25
N PRO A 192 5.76 -24.52 2.40
CA PRO A 192 5.82 -24.78 0.96
C PRO A 192 6.33 -26.18 0.59
N LYS A 193 7.30 -26.71 1.34
CA LYS A 193 7.84 -28.05 1.11
C LYS A 193 6.83 -29.17 1.36
N ASP A 194 5.89 -28.96 2.30
CA ASP A 194 4.89 -29.96 2.66
C ASP A 194 3.78 -30.10 1.61
N VAL A 195 3.59 -29.05 0.82
CA VAL A 195 2.60 -28.98 -0.26
C VAL A 195 3.25 -29.05 -1.66
N GLY A 196 4.55 -29.33 -1.73
CA GLY A 196 5.28 -29.46 -2.97
C GLY A 196 5.65 -28.13 -3.63
N LEU A 197 5.58 -27.02 -2.89
CA LEU A 197 5.95 -25.69 -3.35
C LEU A 197 7.15 -25.19 -2.53
N GLY A 198 8.29 -24.96 -3.18
CA GLY A 198 9.40 -24.20 -2.59
C GLY A 198 9.24 -22.70 -2.84
N PRO A 199 9.95 -21.85 -2.10
CA PRO A 199 9.87 -20.39 -2.31
C PRO A 199 10.28 -19.94 -3.72
N TYR A 200 10.98 -20.79 -4.44
CA TYR A 200 11.46 -20.55 -5.82
C TYR A 200 10.87 -21.52 -6.86
N ASP A 201 9.88 -22.33 -6.48
CA ASP A 201 9.27 -23.33 -7.38
C ASP A 201 8.19 -22.72 -8.31
N LEU A 202 7.76 -21.50 -8.01
CA LEU A 202 7.01 -20.72 -8.98
C LEU A 202 8.00 -20.24 -10.03
N PRO A 203 7.74 -20.49 -11.33
CA PRO A 203 8.58 -19.92 -12.36
C PRO A 203 8.66 -18.40 -12.15
N PRO A 204 9.84 -17.80 -12.30
CA PRO A 204 9.93 -16.34 -12.25
C PRO A 204 8.91 -15.77 -13.24
N PRO A 205 8.26 -14.64 -12.91
CA PRO A 205 7.34 -14.00 -13.84
C PRO A 205 8.08 -13.83 -15.17
N GLU A 206 7.42 -14.19 -16.26
CA GLU A 206 8.01 -13.99 -17.59
C GLU A 206 8.51 -12.55 -17.71
N PRO A 207 9.78 -12.37 -18.12
CA PRO A 207 10.29 -11.02 -18.31
C PRO A 207 9.38 -10.30 -19.32
N PRO A 208 9.08 -9.02 -19.12
CA PRO A 208 8.21 -8.27 -20.01
C PRO A 208 8.79 -8.35 -21.44
N ALA A 209 7.91 -8.57 -22.41
CA ALA A 209 8.30 -8.69 -23.81
C ALA A 209 9.06 -7.43 -24.26
N ARG A 210 10.10 -7.61 -25.06
CA ARG A 210 10.77 -6.51 -25.74
C ARG A 210 9.82 -6.00 -26.83
N ALA A 211 9.15 -4.91 -26.57
CA ALA A 211 8.23 -4.29 -27.47
C ALA A 211 8.58 -2.80 -27.65
N THR A 212 8.66 -2.36 -28.89
CA THR A 212 8.78 -0.95 -29.28
C THR A 212 7.58 -0.50 -30.11
N ALA A 213 6.67 -1.43 -30.39
CA ALA A 213 5.41 -1.18 -31.06
C ALA A 213 4.34 -2.17 -30.57
N TRP A 214 3.13 -1.68 -30.39
CA TRP A 214 1.93 -2.44 -30.04
C TRP A 214 0.84 -2.15 -31.05
N SER A 215 0.25 -3.18 -31.64
CA SER A 215 -0.92 -3.10 -32.48
C SER A 215 -2.04 -3.87 -31.79
N PHE A 216 -3.16 -3.23 -31.55
CA PHE A 216 -4.27 -3.78 -30.79
C PHE A 216 -5.42 -4.32 -31.66
N THR A 217 -5.29 -4.24 -32.99
CA THR A 217 -6.31 -4.71 -33.93
C THR A 217 -6.35 -6.24 -34.08
N ASP A 218 -5.49 -6.95 -33.35
CA ASP A 218 -5.50 -8.41 -33.23
C ASP A 218 -6.35 -8.91 -32.04
N GLY A 219 -7.05 -8.01 -31.36
CA GLY A 219 -7.90 -8.32 -30.21
C GLY A 219 -7.12 -8.62 -28.92
N LYS A 220 -5.86 -8.20 -28.81
CA LYS A 220 -5.02 -8.40 -27.62
C LYS A 220 -4.54 -7.08 -27.05
N ALA A 221 -4.44 -7.01 -25.71
CA ALA A 221 -3.95 -5.82 -25.01
C ALA A 221 -2.42 -5.72 -24.91
N HIS A 222 -1.67 -6.78 -25.25
CA HIS A 222 -0.21 -6.81 -25.28
C HIS A 222 0.48 -6.23 -24.03
N GLY A 223 -0.05 -6.52 -22.84
CA GLY A 223 0.48 -6.05 -21.57
C GLY A 223 -0.02 -4.66 -21.15
N TRP A 224 -0.81 -3.97 -21.97
CA TRP A 224 -1.49 -2.75 -21.56
C TRP A 224 -2.70 -3.07 -20.68
N GLN A 225 -2.86 -2.28 -19.62
CA GLN A 225 -3.92 -2.45 -18.62
C GLN A 225 -4.58 -1.11 -18.31
N GLY A 226 -5.90 -1.15 -18.02
CA GLY A 226 -6.58 -0.03 -17.40
C GLY A 226 -6.10 0.13 -15.96
N MET A 227 -5.56 1.30 -15.61
CA MET A 227 -5.01 1.57 -14.29
C MET A 227 -6.03 2.26 -13.39
N MET A 228 -6.61 3.37 -13.86
CA MET A 228 -7.58 4.15 -13.09
C MET A 228 -8.56 4.88 -14.00
N ASN A 229 -9.75 5.13 -13.50
CA ASN A 229 -10.79 5.94 -14.15
C ASN A 229 -11.16 5.50 -15.57
N VAL A 230 -11.06 4.21 -15.85
CA VAL A 230 -11.47 3.57 -17.10
C VAL A 230 -12.57 2.54 -16.85
N ALA A 231 -13.60 2.53 -17.66
CA ALA A 231 -14.64 1.52 -17.68
C ALA A 231 -14.67 0.83 -19.05
N ASP A 232 -15.21 -0.38 -19.07
CA ASP A 232 -15.40 -1.17 -20.30
C ASP A 232 -14.08 -1.42 -21.06
N PHE A 233 -12.96 -1.51 -20.33
CA PHE A 233 -11.64 -1.71 -20.92
C PHE A 233 -11.50 -3.09 -21.53
N GLY A 234 -11.15 -3.13 -22.81
CA GLY A 234 -10.96 -4.38 -23.53
C GLY A 234 -10.34 -4.19 -24.92
N ALA A 235 -9.75 -5.27 -25.44
CA ALA A 235 -9.26 -5.31 -26.80
C ALA A 235 -10.39 -5.73 -27.75
N THR A 236 -10.55 -4.99 -28.84
CA THR A 236 -11.54 -5.21 -29.91
C THR A 236 -10.84 -5.33 -31.26
N ALA A 237 -11.58 -5.63 -32.32
CA ALA A 237 -11.04 -5.65 -33.69
C ALA A 237 -10.53 -4.27 -34.16
N ASP A 238 -11.05 -3.17 -33.60
CA ASP A 238 -10.62 -1.80 -33.91
C ASP A 238 -9.42 -1.34 -33.07
N GLY A 239 -9.15 -2.01 -31.96
CA GLY A 239 -8.09 -1.65 -31.03
C GLY A 239 -8.49 -1.78 -29.55
N LEU A 240 -7.73 -1.18 -28.68
CA LEU A 240 -7.94 -1.15 -27.24
C LEU A 240 -8.99 -0.09 -26.90
N ALA A 241 -10.17 -0.53 -26.50
CA ALA A 241 -11.35 0.32 -26.29
C ALA A 241 -11.65 0.51 -24.81
N PHE A 242 -12.14 1.68 -24.43
CA PHE A 242 -12.61 1.99 -23.08
C PHE A 242 -13.38 3.32 -23.04
N ARG A 243 -14.03 3.59 -21.92
CA ARG A 243 -14.69 4.86 -21.60
C ARG A 243 -14.01 5.50 -20.36
N SER A 244 -13.72 6.79 -20.41
CA SER A 244 -13.21 7.54 -19.25
C SER A 244 -14.33 7.77 -18.23
N THR A 245 -14.06 7.54 -16.93
CA THR A 245 -15.03 7.77 -15.85
C THR A 245 -14.73 9.03 -15.04
N SER A 246 -13.56 9.67 -15.28
CA SER A 246 -13.13 10.91 -14.63
C SER A 246 -12.19 11.69 -15.57
N ARG A 247 -11.60 12.77 -15.07
CA ARG A 247 -10.65 13.62 -15.81
C ARG A 247 -9.22 13.09 -15.89
N ASP A 248 -8.94 11.97 -15.21
CA ASP A 248 -7.60 11.36 -15.15
C ASP A 248 -7.71 9.85 -15.44
N PRO A 249 -8.15 9.45 -16.66
CA PRO A 249 -8.15 8.06 -17.07
C PRO A 249 -6.75 7.64 -17.48
N ALA A 250 -6.25 6.55 -16.90
CA ALA A 250 -4.88 6.10 -17.14
C ALA A 250 -4.82 4.64 -17.56
N LEU A 251 -3.99 4.39 -18.57
CA LEU A 251 -3.53 3.07 -18.98
C LEU A 251 -2.05 2.93 -18.62
N MET A 252 -1.60 1.70 -18.41
CA MET A 252 -0.19 1.42 -18.14
C MET A 252 0.31 0.21 -18.89
N CYS A 253 1.61 0.21 -19.20
CA CYS A 253 2.32 -0.94 -19.74
C CYS A 253 3.75 -0.97 -19.23
N THR A 254 4.21 -2.14 -18.83
CA THR A 254 5.61 -2.42 -18.53
C THR A 254 6.19 -3.32 -19.62
N PHE A 255 7.37 -2.97 -20.14
CA PHE A 255 8.04 -3.68 -21.24
C PHE A 255 9.53 -3.81 -20.97
N ALA A 256 10.21 -4.67 -21.73
CA ALA A 256 11.67 -4.83 -21.57
C ALA A 256 12.37 -3.48 -21.82
N PRO A 257 13.32 -3.07 -20.94
CA PRO A 257 13.92 -1.76 -20.99
C PRO A 257 14.58 -1.44 -22.36
N VAL A 258 14.22 -0.32 -22.95
CA VAL A 258 14.80 0.22 -24.19
C VAL A 258 15.66 1.45 -23.90
N ALA A 259 16.67 1.71 -24.74
CA ALA A 259 17.46 2.94 -24.60
C ALA A 259 16.65 4.14 -25.13
N ALA A 260 16.45 5.15 -24.28
CA ALA A 260 15.71 6.35 -24.67
C ALA A 260 16.35 7.05 -25.87
N ALA A 261 17.67 7.02 -25.99
CA ALA A 261 18.43 7.63 -27.10
C ALA A 261 18.09 7.06 -28.49
N ASP A 262 17.51 5.85 -28.55
CA ASP A 262 17.15 5.24 -29.83
C ASP A 262 15.82 5.78 -30.39
N PHE A 263 15.07 6.58 -29.60
CA PHE A 263 13.72 7.02 -29.96
C PHE A 263 13.51 8.49 -29.67
N ALA A 264 13.07 9.24 -30.67
CA ALA A 264 12.78 10.67 -30.56
C ALA A 264 11.30 10.95 -30.27
N ARG A 265 10.40 10.01 -30.59
CA ARG A 265 8.96 10.19 -30.46
C ARG A 265 8.22 8.90 -30.17
N VAL A 266 7.06 9.04 -29.54
CA VAL A 266 6.04 7.98 -29.44
C VAL A 266 4.85 8.39 -30.28
N VAL A 267 4.39 7.53 -31.15
CA VAL A 267 3.24 7.78 -32.02
C VAL A 267 2.09 6.89 -31.58
N VAL A 268 0.95 7.51 -31.29
CA VAL A 268 -0.29 6.83 -30.87
C VAL A 268 -1.33 7.04 -31.96
N LYS A 269 -1.86 5.96 -32.53
CA LYS A 269 -3.03 6.03 -33.45
C LYS A 269 -4.28 5.70 -32.63
N MET A 270 -5.14 6.68 -32.45
CA MET A 270 -6.38 6.51 -31.69
C MET A 270 -7.54 7.34 -32.27
N LYS A 271 -8.78 6.91 -31.97
CA LYS A 271 -9.99 7.70 -32.18
C LYS A 271 -10.61 8.04 -30.83
N VAL A 272 -11.12 9.25 -30.70
CA VAL A 272 -11.77 9.73 -29.48
C VAL A 272 -13.09 10.39 -29.85
N THR A 273 -14.13 10.11 -29.04
CA THR A 273 -15.42 10.81 -29.13
C THR A 273 -15.73 11.41 -27.76
N GLY A 274 -16.06 12.68 -27.71
CA GLY A 274 -16.37 13.39 -26.47
C GLY A 274 -16.07 14.88 -26.55
N ALA A 275 -15.88 15.51 -25.39
CA ALA A 275 -15.46 16.90 -25.31
C ALA A 275 -14.00 17.07 -25.75
N PRO A 276 -13.59 18.30 -26.17
CA PRO A 276 -12.17 18.60 -26.46
C PRO A 276 -11.28 18.18 -25.31
N ALA A 277 -10.16 17.51 -25.61
CA ALA A 277 -9.31 16.89 -24.63
C ALA A 277 -7.82 17.03 -24.95
N THR A 278 -6.99 16.73 -23.97
CA THR A 278 -5.54 16.63 -24.06
C THR A 278 -5.11 15.24 -23.64
N ALA A 279 -4.21 14.62 -24.41
CA ALA A 279 -3.57 13.37 -24.04
C ALA A 279 -2.20 13.63 -23.42
N GLN A 280 -1.81 12.78 -22.48
CA GLN A 280 -0.52 12.84 -21.80
C GLN A 280 0.14 11.48 -21.77
N LEU A 281 1.40 11.43 -22.18
CA LEU A 281 2.24 10.22 -22.08
C LEU A 281 3.34 10.45 -21.05
N PHE A 282 3.39 9.57 -20.06
CA PHE A 282 4.43 9.52 -19.06
C PHE A 282 5.35 8.32 -19.28
N TRP A 283 6.58 8.41 -18.79
CA TRP A 283 7.55 7.33 -18.84
C TRP A 283 8.36 7.22 -17.55
N ALA A 284 8.86 5.99 -17.29
CA ALA A 284 9.79 5.73 -16.21
C ALA A 284 10.87 4.72 -16.63
N GLY A 285 12.05 4.83 -16.01
CA GLY A 285 13.10 3.83 -16.05
C GLY A 285 12.89 2.72 -15.02
N PRO A 286 13.75 1.67 -14.99
CA PRO A 286 13.58 0.48 -14.13
C PRO A 286 13.41 0.76 -12.63
N ASN A 287 14.00 1.84 -12.13
CA ASN A 287 13.96 2.22 -10.70
C ASN A 287 13.29 3.59 -10.51
N GLY A 288 12.54 4.07 -11.51
CA GLY A 288 11.91 5.38 -11.49
C GLY A 288 10.39 5.29 -11.39
N SER A 289 9.78 6.38 -10.98
CA SER A 289 8.33 6.60 -11.02
C SER A 289 7.97 7.63 -12.09
N VAL A 290 6.74 7.56 -12.60
CA VAL A 290 6.19 8.57 -13.50
C VAL A 290 5.90 9.87 -12.73
N SER A 291 6.10 11.01 -13.39
CA SER A 291 5.82 12.34 -12.82
C SER A 291 5.52 13.34 -13.95
N GLU A 292 5.03 14.52 -13.61
CA GLU A 292 4.81 15.60 -14.58
C GLU A 292 6.09 15.96 -15.35
N SER A 293 7.25 15.90 -14.71
CA SER A 293 8.54 16.16 -15.37
C SER A 293 8.97 15.03 -16.33
N THR A 294 8.38 13.86 -16.23
CA THR A 294 8.60 12.72 -17.13
C THR A 294 7.38 12.47 -18.01
N SER A 295 6.87 13.53 -18.63
CA SER A 295 5.70 13.45 -19.50
C SER A 295 5.70 14.45 -20.63
N VAL A 296 4.86 14.19 -21.64
CA VAL A 296 4.57 15.10 -22.75
C VAL A 296 3.07 15.09 -23.01
N ARG A 297 2.50 16.28 -23.29
CA ARG A 297 1.09 16.48 -23.61
C ARG A 297 0.88 16.86 -25.06
N VAL A 298 -0.21 16.37 -25.65
CA VAL A 298 -0.65 16.76 -27.00
C VAL A 298 -2.17 16.97 -27.03
N PRO A 299 -2.69 17.96 -27.79
CA PRO A 299 -4.12 18.14 -27.96
C PRO A 299 -4.72 16.96 -28.75
N VAL A 300 -5.98 16.63 -28.46
CA VAL A 300 -6.70 15.50 -29.08
C VAL A 300 -7.88 16.02 -29.90
N VAL A 301 -8.04 15.49 -31.09
CA VAL A 301 -9.23 15.69 -31.95
C VAL A 301 -10.26 14.64 -31.54
N CYS A 302 -11.48 15.10 -31.14
CA CYS A 302 -12.52 14.27 -30.58
C CYS A 302 -13.70 14.08 -31.55
N ASP A 303 -13.41 13.82 -32.82
CA ASP A 303 -14.41 13.70 -33.94
C ASP A 303 -14.85 12.26 -34.23
N GLY A 304 -14.30 11.29 -33.45
CA GLY A 304 -14.59 9.87 -33.65
C GLY A 304 -13.84 9.21 -34.82
N ALA A 305 -12.95 9.92 -35.50
CA ALA A 305 -12.06 9.38 -36.52
C ALA A 305 -10.67 9.01 -35.94
N PHE A 306 -9.98 8.09 -36.59
CA PHE A 306 -8.61 7.75 -36.20
C PHE A 306 -7.62 8.82 -36.64
N HIS A 307 -6.88 9.36 -35.68
CA HIS A 307 -5.77 10.29 -35.88
C HIS A 307 -4.49 9.71 -35.32
N ALA A 308 -3.35 10.16 -35.85
CA ALA A 308 -2.01 9.86 -35.33
C ALA A 308 -1.52 11.03 -34.50
N TYR A 309 -1.22 10.76 -33.23
CA TYR A 309 -0.72 11.74 -32.27
C TYR A 309 0.75 11.48 -32.00
N VAL A 310 1.58 12.51 -32.18
CA VAL A 310 3.03 12.44 -32.01
C VAL A 310 3.40 13.07 -30.68
N PHE A 311 3.95 12.28 -29.78
CA PHE A 311 4.52 12.72 -28.52
C PHE A 311 6.03 12.90 -28.68
N PRO A 312 6.57 14.13 -28.69
CA PRO A 312 7.98 14.42 -28.95
C PRO A 312 8.83 14.18 -27.69
N VAL A 313 8.92 12.95 -27.26
CA VAL A 313 9.59 12.55 -26.00
C VAL A 313 11.07 12.91 -25.99
N GLY A 314 11.75 12.84 -27.15
CA GLY A 314 13.17 13.19 -27.31
C GLY A 314 13.49 14.66 -27.03
N ALA A 315 12.51 15.56 -27.07
CA ALA A 315 12.68 16.96 -26.69
C ALA A 315 12.73 17.16 -25.16
N ALA A 316 12.26 16.19 -24.37
CA ALA A 316 12.24 16.28 -22.92
C ALA A 316 13.60 15.90 -22.32
N ARG A 317 14.17 16.77 -21.46
CA ARG A 317 15.45 16.50 -20.77
C ARG A 317 15.46 15.23 -19.93
N THR A 318 14.30 14.78 -19.49
CA THR A 318 14.08 13.58 -18.68
C THR A 318 13.98 12.30 -19.51
N TRP A 319 13.85 12.40 -20.84
CA TRP A 319 13.89 11.26 -21.76
C TRP A 319 15.34 10.81 -21.98
N ARG A 320 15.85 10.01 -21.04
CA ARG A 320 17.25 9.54 -21.03
C ARG A 320 17.40 8.21 -20.30
N GLY A 321 18.53 7.54 -20.51
CA GLY A 321 18.82 6.26 -19.89
C GLY A 321 17.97 5.16 -20.49
N ARG A 322 17.41 4.31 -19.65
CA ARG A 322 16.53 3.21 -20.06
C ARG A 322 15.10 3.49 -19.65
N VAL A 323 14.16 3.27 -20.55
CA VAL A 323 12.71 3.39 -20.34
C VAL A 323 12.10 2.00 -20.43
N HIS A 324 11.21 1.65 -19.49
CA HIS A 324 10.53 0.35 -19.49
C HIS A 324 9.07 0.41 -19.05
N HIS A 325 8.58 1.61 -18.73
CA HIS A 325 7.21 1.79 -18.27
C HIS A 325 6.60 3.01 -18.92
N PHE A 326 5.39 2.85 -19.42
CA PHE A 326 4.50 3.93 -19.84
C PHE A 326 3.25 3.96 -18.97
N ARG A 327 2.85 5.18 -18.58
CA ARG A 327 1.48 5.53 -18.25
C ARG A 327 0.98 6.42 -19.38
N PHE A 328 -0.19 6.12 -19.91
CA PHE A 328 -0.83 6.88 -20.97
C PHE A 328 -2.24 7.31 -20.54
N ASP A 329 -2.43 8.63 -20.50
CA ASP A 329 -3.69 9.29 -20.20
C ASP A 329 -4.22 9.87 -21.52
N PRO A 330 -5.09 9.17 -22.25
CA PRO A 330 -5.46 9.54 -23.62
C PRO A 330 -6.39 10.75 -23.72
N VAL A 331 -7.05 11.11 -22.61
CA VAL A 331 -7.93 12.28 -22.49
C VAL A 331 -7.88 12.82 -21.05
N ASP A 332 -8.26 14.07 -20.86
CA ASP A 332 -8.39 14.75 -19.57
C ASP A 332 -9.84 15.14 -19.26
N VAL A 333 -10.79 14.42 -19.85
CA VAL A 333 -12.24 14.63 -19.70
C VAL A 333 -12.96 13.33 -19.33
N LYS A 334 -14.10 13.47 -18.67
CA LYS A 334 -15.00 12.38 -18.32
C LYS A 334 -15.90 12.01 -19.52
N ASP A 335 -16.35 10.75 -19.54
CA ASP A 335 -17.33 10.20 -20.47
C ASP A 335 -16.86 10.18 -21.95
N ALA A 336 -15.58 10.36 -22.23
CA ALA A 336 -15.02 10.16 -23.55
C ALA A 336 -14.92 8.67 -23.89
N GLN A 337 -15.24 8.32 -25.14
CA GLN A 337 -15.01 7.00 -25.73
C GLN A 337 -13.67 7.03 -26.46
N VAL A 338 -12.80 6.08 -26.15
CA VAL A 338 -11.44 6.00 -26.71
C VAL A 338 -11.22 4.63 -27.31
N VAL A 339 -10.64 4.59 -28.50
CA VAL A 339 -10.12 3.35 -29.11
C VAL A 339 -8.71 3.62 -29.63
N ILE A 340 -7.73 2.88 -29.12
CA ILE A 340 -6.32 2.97 -29.50
C ILE A 340 -6.00 1.81 -30.44
N ALA A 341 -5.69 2.11 -31.71
CA ALA A 341 -5.31 1.10 -32.69
C ALA A 341 -3.85 0.65 -32.54
N SER A 342 -2.95 1.59 -32.22
CA SER A 342 -1.52 1.27 -32.05
C SER A 342 -0.78 2.33 -31.25
N ILE A 343 0.33 1.90 -30.62
CA ILE A 343 1.33 2.73 -29.97
C ILE A 343 2.69 2.26 -30.47
N ARG A 344 3.60 3.16 -30.87
CA ARG A 344 4.94 2.79 -31.30
C ARG A 344 5.97 3.87 -30.95
N LEU A 345 7.17 3.42 -30.61
CA LEU A 345 8.34 4.27 -30.47
C LEU A 345 9.00 4.42 -31.84
N GLU A 346 9.39 5.64 -32.18
CA GLU A 346 10.06 5.94 -33.44
C GLU A 346 11.36 6.72 -33.19
N GLY A 347 12.44 6.30 -33.86
CA GLY A 347 13.70 7.02 -33.90
C GLY A 347 13.60 8.31 -34.72
N GLU A 348 14.67 9.10 -34.79
CA GLU A 348 14.77 10.16 -35.76
C GLU A 348 14.79 9.58 -37.18
N ALA A 349 14.10 10.21 -38.09
CA ALA A 349 14.27 9.91 -39.51
C ALA A 349 15.74 10.23 -39.88
N LYS A 350 16.53 9.18 -40.18
CA LYS A 350 17.88 9.34 -40.69
C LYS A 350 17.85 9.98 -42.05
#